data_0ed5005fc04c6d2af280f6542d2e04e8
#
_entry.id   0ed5005fc04c6d2af280f6542d2e04e8
#
_cell.length_a   1.000
_cell.length_b   1.000
_cell.length_c   1.000
_cell.angle_alpha   90.00
_cell.angle_beta   90.00
_cell.angle_gamma   90.00
#
_symmetry.space_group_name_H-M   'P 1'
#
loop_
_entity.id
_entity.type
_entity.pdbx_description
1 polymer ?
#
loop_
_entity_poly.entity_id
_entity_poly.type
_entity_poly.pdbx_seq_one_letter_code
_entity_poly.pdbx_strand_id
1 'polypeptide(L)'
;MLEVKKISVKVSPILFFSLLALEIISCNTPAQKAEIPPNIVFISIDDLNDWVGFLGHEQAITPHMDQLASKGYSFTNAHCPAPVCGPSRTAVLSGLSPVTSGIYDNNIKFSRDLPKVVTLPEHFRNNGYQVYGIGKLFHGGASNVPKAAFDLYGGKSGSAAPFTSSELQNSKQDPYHLVTKGGKTFKLPLNGMPADRYWNKSHTFDWGPVDLPDSLFSDRQSVDWAIDQLDDIKKEPFLLALGFERPHQPLFNPKRFHDLYPLDKASLPDVPENDLIDLPHRAKQLALYPRTSGRHQTVVKYGQWENAVSSYLASVSFVDELIGDLIKALEQHRLIDNTWIVLWSDHGWHLGEKSHWGKATGWYRSTRVPFLIVPPMGQKQFKKSEQVKNMVNLLDLAPTMADIAGIPKSPKWEGRSLMPILKQEAENWEEATLTTFSIGSHTISTPHWQLISYFDGSDELYDMVNDPNQFFNLAQQPQKTQMINQLKKYIPEESRWNYFIRYKDYKILVPKKGDIQVFDQILEGRNDEDIAAEVPGLVKKILGYIEENKPQQKKFTIDVL
;
A
#
# COMPACT_ATOMS: atom_id res chain seq x y z
N MET A 1 38.92 51.02 -63.39
CA MET A 1 38.36 51.41 -64.69
C MET A 1 37.58 50.24 -65.23
N LEU A 2 36.28 50.25 -65.13
CA LEU A 2 35.33 49.53 -66.00
C LEU A 2 33.94 50.04 -65.68
N GLU A 3 33.30 50.51 -66.73
CA GLU A 3 32.06 51.32 -66.76
C GLU A 3 30.83 50.52 -66.34
N VAL A 4 29.91 51.18 -65.66
CA VAL A 4 28.55 50.75 -65.39
C VAL A 4 27.62 51.34 -66.44
N LYS A 5 27.07 50.55 -67.34
CA LYS A 5 25.99 50.97 -68.26
C LYS A 5 24.63 50.94 -67.49
N LYS A 6 24.02 52.13 -67.43
CA LYS A 6 22.58 52.27 -67.02
C LYS A 6 21.67 51.80 -68.15
N ILE A 7 20.77 50.89 -67.88
CA ILE A 7 19.63 50.58 -68.74
C ILE A 7 18.39 51.22 -68.10
N SER A 8 17.79 52.14 -68.85
CA SER A 8 16.54 52.80 -68.50
C SER A 8 15.38 51.99 -69.11
N VAL A 9 14.50 51.49 -68.29
CA VAL A 9 13.22 50.90 -68.74
C VAL A 9 12.09 51.85 -68.39
N LYS A 10 11.41 52.36 -69.41
CA LYS A 10 10.17 53.13 -69.29
C LYS A 10 9.02 52.17 -68.97
N VAL A 11 8.35 52.38 -67.87
CA VAL A 11 7.09 51.67 -67.52
C VAL A 11 5.93 52.63 -67.73
N SER A 12 5.00 52.25 -68.59
CA SER A 12 3.73 52.96 -68.84
C SER A 12 2.73 52.54 -67.76
N PRO A 13 1.87 53.48 -67.28
CA PRO A 13 0.88 53.13 -66.26
C PRO A 13 -0.40 52.63 -66.92
N ILE A 14 -0.74 51.35 -66.69
CA ILE A 14 -2.09 50.86 -66.91
C ILE A 14 -2.69 50.57 -65.52
N LEU A 15 -3.66 51.37 -65.15
CA LEU A 15 -4.52 51.11 -63.98
C LEU A 15 -5.32 49.86 -64.19
N PHE A 16 -5.15 48.87 -63.29
CA PHE A 16 -6.11 47.80 -63.05
C PHE A 16 -6.48 47.79 -61.56
N PHE A 17 -7.68 48.34 -61.26
CA PHE A 17 -8.30 48.16 -59.97
C PHE A 17 -8.87 46.73 -59.94
N SER A 18 -8.15 45.82 -59.28
CA SER A 18 -8.70 44.55 -58.78
C SER A 18 -8.91 44.64 -57.27
N LEU A 19 -10.18 44.81 -56.86
CA LEU A 19 -10.60 44.63 -55.47
C LEU A 19 -10.33 43.18 -55.09
N LEU A 20 -9.25 42.95 -54.33
CA LEU A 20 -9.08 41.69 -53.60
C LEU A 20 -9.88 41.83 -52.27
N ALA A 21 -11.09 41.31 -52.26
CA ALA A 21 -11.81 41.06 -51.02
C ALA A 21 -11.03 39.97 -50.23
N LEU A 22 -10.24 40.38 -49.25
CA LEU A 22 -9.72 39.46 -48.23
C LEU A 22 -10.91 39.03 -47.34
N GLU A 23 -11.55 37.93 -47.66
CA GLU A 23 -12.39 37.23 -46.68
C GLU A 23 -11.49 36.78 -45.53
N ILE A 24 -11.51 37.52 -44.42
CA ILE A 24 -10.98 37.07 -43.13
C ILE A 24 -11.93 35.95 -42.67
N ILE A 25 -11.63 34.73 -43.05
CA ILE A 25 -12.21 33.55 -42.41
C ILE A 25 -11.73 33.58 -40.97
N SER A 26 -12.49 34.26 -40.12
CA SER A 26 -12.35 34.11 -38.67
C SER A 26 -12.74 32.67 -38.35
N CYS A 27 -11.73 31.79 -38.26
CA CYS A 27 -11.91 30.50 -37.61
C CYS A 27 -12.23 30.78 -36.13
N ASN A 28 -13.52 31.00 -35.87
CA ASN A 28 -14.04 30.81 -34.53
C ASN A 28 -13.99 29.30 -34.23
N THR A 29 -12.81 28.81 -33.93
CA THR A 29 -12.71 27.61 -33.08
C THR A 29 -13.42 28.01 -31.78
N PRO A 30 -14.51 27.35 -31.40
CA PRO A 30 -15.10 27.60 -30.09
C PRO A 30 -13.96 27.42 -29.09
N ALA A 31 -13.69 28.43 -28.28
CA ALA A 31 -12.72 28.32 -27.19
C ALA A 31 -13.13 27.08 -26.41
N GLN A 32 -12.33 26.05 -26.48
CA GLN A 32 -12.54 24.83 -25.73
C GLN A 32 -12.63 25.27 -24.27
N LYS A 33 -13.84 25.17 -23.71
CA LYS A 33 -14.11 25.59 -22.35
C LYS A 33 -13.07 24.83 -21.51
N ALA A 34 -12.14 25.55 -20.88
CA ALA A 34 -11.12 24.92 -20.07
C ALA A 34 -11.83 24.00 -19.09
N GLU A 35 -11.66 22.70 -19.27
CA GLU A 35 -12.24 21.72 -18.35
C GLU A 35 -11.65 22.00 -16.97
N ILE A 36 -12.52 22.21 -16.00
CA ILE A 36 -12.10 22.38 -14.60
C ILE A 36 -11.43 21.06 -14.19
N PRO A 37 -10.16 21.09 -13.74
CA PRO A 37 -9.49 19.87 -13.31
C PRO A 37 -10.34 19.15 -12.25
N PRO A 38 -10.42 17.82 -12.28
CA PRO A 38 -11.24 17.09 -11.32
C PRO A 38 -10.62 17.10 -9.93
N ASN A 39 -11.45 17.05 -8.91
CA ASN A 39 -11.03 16.76 -7.55
C ASN A 39 -10.69 15.27 -7.42
N ILE A 40 -9.86 14.95 -6.43
CA ILE A 40 -9.53 13.57 -6.10
C ILE A 40 -9.67 13.35 -4.60
N VAL A 41 -10.42 12.32 -4.21
CA VAL A 41 -10.44 11.76 -2.86
C VAL A 41 -9.63 10.48 -2.88
N PHE A 42 -8.54 10.44 -2.11
CA PHE A 42 -7.56 9.37 -2.06
C PHE A 42 -7.61 8.67 -0.71
N ILE A 43 -8.21 7.48 -0.67
CA ILE A 43 -8.51 6.72 0.55
C ILE A 43 -7.56 5.54 0.65
N SER A 44 -6.72 5.52 1.68
CA SER A 44 -5.89 4.37 2.03
C SER A 44 -6.39 3.67 3.28
N ILE A 45 -6.42 2.33 3.27
CA ILE A 45 -6.87 1.50 4.39
C ILE A 45 -5.68 0.63 4.82
N ASP A 46 -5.43 0.52 6.12
CA ASP A 46 -4.29 -0.20 6.67
C ASP A 46 -4.63 -1.66 7.00
N ASP A 47 -3.83 -2.62 6.53
CA ASP A 47 -4.01 -4.06 6.79
C ASP A 47 -5.32 -4.67 6.23
N LEU A 48 -6.00 -4.03 5.28
CA LEU A 48 -7.21 -4.58 4.68
C LEU A 48 -6.84 -5.62 3.60
N ASN A 49 -7.13 -6.89 3.89
CA ASN A 49 -7.05 -7.96 2.90
C ASN A 49 -8.27 -7.95 1.96
N ASP A 50 -8.40 -8.96 1.11
CA ASP A 50 -9.49 -9.10 0.14
C ASP A 50 -10.86 -9.47 0.76
N TRP A 51 -11.03 -9.36 2.07
CA TRP A 51 -12.30 -9.63 2.76
C TRP A 51 -13.23 -8.43 2.69
N VAL A 52 -13.73 -8.18 1.51
CA VAL A 52 -14.74 -7.16 1.18
C VAL A 52 -15.77 -7.74 0.20
N GLY A 53 -17.00 -7.25 0.22
CA GLY A 53 -18.10 -7.80 -0.58
C GLY A 53 -17.83 -7.73 -2.08
N PHE A 54 -17.30 -6.62 -2.61
CA PHE A 54 -17.02 -6.47 -4.03
C PHE A 54 -15.90 -7.39 -4.58
N LEU A 55 -15.10 -7.99 -3.70
CA LEU A 55 -14.14 -9.04 -4.06
C LEU A 55 -14.66 -10.46 -3.78
N GLY A 56 -15.92 -10.58 -3.34
CA GLY A 56 -16.63 -11.87 -3.20
C GLY A 56 -16.52 -12.51 -1.82
N HIS A 57 -16.10 -11.79 -0.77
CA HIS A 57 -16.10 -12.36 0.58
C HIS A 57 -17.50 -12.39 1.16
N GLU A 58 -18.03 -13.59 1.42
CA GLU A 58 -19.45 -13.82 1.77
C GLU A 58 -19.88 -13.21 3.10
N GLN A 59 -18.96 -13.13 4.08
CA GLN A 59 -19.28 -12.62 5.41
C GLN A 59 -19.03 -11.11 5.57
N ALA A 60 -18.22 -10.50 4.71
CA ALA A 60 -17.91 -9.08 4.85
C ALA A 60 -19.14 -8.21 4.55
N ILE A 61 -19.52 -7.37 5.50
CA ILE A 61 -20.62 -6.42 5.34
C ILE A 61 -20.01 -5.06 5.00
N THR A 62 -19.94 -4.76 3.70
CA THR A 62 -19.27 -3.57 3.14
C THR A 62 -20.15 -2.84 2.12
N PRO A 63 -21.39 -2.46 2.48
CA PRO A 63 -22.36 -1.92 1.51
C PRO A 63 -21.89 -0.63 0.81
N HIS A 64 -21.09 0.21 1.47
CA HIS A 64 -20.62 1.46 0.91
C HIS A 64 -19.45 1.25 -0.07
N MET A 65 -18.50 0.38 0.25
CA MET A 65 -17.44 -0.02 -0.70
C MET A 65 -18.03 -0.77 -1.89
N ASP A 66 -19.04 -1.64 -1.67
CA ASP A 66 -19.74 -2.36 -2.74
C ASP A 66 -20.53 -1.40 -3.63
N GLN A 67 -21.13 -0.36 -3.05
CA GLN A 67 -21.79 0.70 -3.82
C GLN A 67 -20.77 1.49 -4.66
N LEU A 68 -19.60 1.81 -4.14
CA LEU A 68 -18.53 2.46 -4.90
C LEU A 68 -18.07 1.56 -6.06
N ALA A 69 -17.84 0.28 -5.81
CA ALA A 69 -17.49 -0.70 -6.83
C ALA A 69 -18.54 -0.78 -7.95
N SER A 70 -19.83 -0.66 -7.60
CA SER A 70 -20.94 -0.63 -8.57
C SER A 70 -20.98 0.63 -9.45
N LYS A 71 -20.21 1.67 -9.10
CA LYS A 71 -20.16 2.95 -9.82
C LYS A 71 -18.84 3.17 -10.55
N GLY A 72 -17.87 2.27 -10.42
CA GLY A 72 -16.52 2.45 -10.97
C GLY A 72 -15.84 1.13 -11.38
N TYR A 73 -14.55 1.11 -11.23
CA TYR A 73 -13.67 0.00 -11.60
C TYR A 73 -13.16 -0.68 -10.34
N SER A 74 -13.44 -1.97 -10.19
CA SER A 74 -12.91 -2.82 -9.12
C SER A 74 -11.80 -3.72 -9.68
N PHE A 75 -10.57 -3.53 -9.18
CA PHE A 75 -9.42 -4.31 -9.62
C PHE A 75 -9.32 -5.61 -8.82
N THR A 76 -9.63 -6.73 -9.47
CA THR A 76 -9.67 -8.04 -8.80
C THR A 76 -8.29 -8.67 -8.60
N ASN A 77 -7.27 -8.19 -9.34
CA ASN A 77 -5.88 -8.65 -9.28
C ASN A 77 -4.92 -7.48 -9.01
N ALA A 78 -5.22 -6.68 -8.00
CA ALA A 78 -4.32 -5.64 -7.54
C ALA A 78 -3.37 -6.17 -6.45
N HIS A 79 -2.08 -5.84 -6.56
CA HIS A 79 -1.05 -6.28 -5.63
C HIS A 79 -0.27 -5.10 -5.05
N CYS A 80 0.14 -5.23 -3.79
CA CYS A 80 0.98 -4.24 -3.15
C CYS A 80 2.45 -4.36 -3.61
N PRO A 81 3.22 -3.26 -3.65
CA PRO A 81 4.65 -3.31 -3.95
C PRO A 81 5.47 -3.97 -2.83
N ALA A 82 4.95 -3.94 -1.60
CA ALA A 82 5.49 -4.62 -0.43
C ALA A 82 4.39 -4.95 0.57
N PRO A 83 4.38 -6.14 1.22
CA PRO A 83 3.35 -6.50 2.18
C PRO A 83 3.70 -6.01 3.60
N VAL A 84 4.12 -4.75 3.71
CA VAL A 84 4.47 -4.06 4.97
C VAL A 84 4.15 -2.57 4.82
N CYS A 85 3.53 -1.95 5.82
CA CYS A 85 3.00 -0.58 5.72
C CYS A 85 4.03 0.46 5.26
N GLY A 86 5.21 0.52 5.92
CA GLY A 86 6.26 1.50 5.59
C GLY A 86 6.72 1.41 4.13
N PRO A 87 7.21 0.26 3.67
CA PRO A 87 7.63 0.05 2.29
C PRO A 87 6.51 0.27 1.27
N SER A 88 5.31 -0.27 1.50
CA SER A 88 4.20 -0.13 0.55
C SER A 88 3.76 1.33 0.42
N ARG A 89 3.48 2.01 1.53
CA ARG A 89 3.09 3.42 1.51
C ARG A 89 4.18 4.32 0.94
N THR A 90 5.45 4.01 1.25
CA THR A 90 6.58 4.72 0.63
C THR A 90 6.58 4.53 -0.88
N ALA A 91 6.38 3.32 -1.38
CA ALA A 91 6.35 3.05 -2.81
C ALA A 91 5.20 3.79 -3.52
N VAL A 92 3.99 3.75 -2.97
CA VAL A 92 2.83 4.48 -3.51
C VAL A 92 3.06 5.99 -3.51
N LEU A 93 3.57 6.54 -2.40
CA LEU A 93 3.72 7.99 -2.23
C LEU A 93 4.98 8.56 -2.90
N SER A 94 5.96 7.74 -3.26
CA SER A 94 7.17 8.15 -3.99
C SER A 94 7.14 7.76 -5.46
N GLY A 95 6.33 6.77 -5.84
CA GLY A 95 6.35 6.11 -7.15
C GLY A 95 7.57 5.21 -7.37
N LEU A 96 8.33 4.90 -6.31
CA LEU A 96 9.56 4.09 -6.37
C LEU A 96 9.36 2.74 -5.69
N SER A 97 9.75 1.67 -6.35
CA SER A 97 9.69 0.32 -5.76
C SER A 97 10.58 0.18 -4.52
N PRO A 98 10.34 -0.81 -3.65
CA PRO A 98 11.25 -1.11 -2.54
C PRO A 98 12.69 -1.38 -2.98
N VAL A 99 12.88 -1.96 -4.17
CA VAL A 99 14.20 -2.24 -4.73
C VAL A 99 14.95 -0.96 -5.05
N THR A 100 14.28 0.02 -5.66
CA THR A 100 14.86 1.30 -6.03
C THR A 100 15.05 2.23 -4.84
N SER A 101 14.03 2.30 -3.96
CA SER A 101 14.08 3.18 -2.77
C SER A 101 14.99 2.64 -1.66
N GLY A 102 15.26 1.33 -1.63
CA GLY A 102 15.96 0.66 -0.53
C GLY A 102 15.15 0.50 0.75
N ILE A 103 13.84 0.80 0.70
CA ILE A 103 12.96 0.75 1.88
C ILE A 103 12.26 -0.60 1.94
N TYR A 104 12.64 -1.43 2.90
CA TYR A 104 12.16 -2.81 3.06
C TYR A 104 11.44 -3.09 4.38
N ASP A 105 11.47 -2.16 5.33
CA ASP A 105 10.83 -2.33 6.64
C ASP A 105 10.18 -1.03 7.16
N ASN A 106 9.59 -1.10 8.36
CA ASN A 106 8.85 0.01 8.96
C ASN A 106 9.72 1.10 9.61
N ASN A 107 11.05 0.96 9.62
CA ASN A 107 11.96 1.94 10.23
C ASN A 107 12.25 3.14 9.32
N ILE A 108 11.30 3.45 8.45
CA ILE A 108 11.38 4.58 7.52
C ILE A 108 11.09 5.91 8.21
N LYS A 109 11.97 6.89 8.00
CA LYS A 109 11.69 8.31 8.19
C LYS A 109 11.82 8.99 6.83
N PHE A 110 10.71 9.25 6.17
CA PHE A 110 10.67 9.65 4.75
C PHE A 110 11.61 10.82 4.46
N SER A 111 11.59 11.88 5.28
CA SER A 111 12.44 13.06 5.11
C SER A 111 13.94 12.78 5.32
N ARG A 112 14.30 11.74 6.07
CA ARG A 112 15.70 11.32 6.29
C ARG A 112 16.17 10.41 5.18
N ASP A 113 15.36 9.41 4.82
CA ASP A 113 15.78 8.28 3.97
C ASP A 113 15.59 8.60 2.48
N LEU A 114 14.64 9.47 2.17
CA LEU A 114 14.31 9.90 0.80
C LEU A 114 14.23 11.42 0.67
N PRO A 115 15.25 12.19 1.12
CA PRO A 115 15.17 13.66 1.26
C PRO A 115 15.01 14.43 -0.05
N LYS A 116 15.29 13.79 -1.20
CA LYS A 116 15.20 14.40 -2.54
C LYS A 116 14.01 13.89 -3.35
N VAL A 117 13.17 13.08 -2.76
CA VAL A 117 12.00 12.51 -3.42
C VAL A 117 10.81 13.41 -3.18
N VAL A 118 10.22 13.90 -4.27
CA VAL A 118 8.94 14.60 -4.26
C VAL A 118 7.85 13.57 -4.08
N THR A 119 7.03 13.71 -3.03
CA THR A 119 5.93 12.80 -2.75
C THR A 119 4.75 13.04 -3.68
N LEU A 120 3.90 12.04 -3.85
CA LEU A 120 2.68 12.18 -4.67
C LEU A 120 1.81 13.39 -4.22
N PRO A 121 1.49 13.59 -2.93
CA PRO A 121 0.77 14.79 -2.50
C PRO A 121 1.53 16.09 -2.84
N GLU A 122 2.83 16.15 -2.59
CA GLU A 122 3.68 17.30 -2.94
C GLU A 122 3.70 17.57 -4.45
N HIS A 123 3.68 16.52 -5.27
CA HIS A 123 3.62 16.65 -6.72
C HIS A 123 2.31 17.31 -7.16
N PHE A 124 1.17 16.92 -6.58
CA PHE A 124 -0.12 17.56 -6.81
C PHE A 124 -0.11 19.03 -6.41
N ARG A 125 0.41 19.34 -5.23
CA ARG A 125 0.55 20.71 -4.74
C ARG A 125 1.41 21.58 -5.67
N ASN A 126 2.52 21.04 -6.16
CA ASN A 126 3.41 21.74 -7.11
C ASN A 126 2.76 21.97 -8.49
N ASN A 127 1.65 21.29 -8.78
CA ASN A 127 0.88 21.42 -10.03
C ASN A 127 -0.50 22.10 -9.83
N GLY A 128 -0.67 22.88 -8.75
CA GLY A 128 -1.80 23.78 -8.58
C GLY A 128 -3.03 23.16 -7.90
N TYR A 129 -2.91 21.98 -7.30
CA TYR A 129 -3.95 21.42 -6.45
C TYR A 129 -3.81 21.93 -5.01
N GLN A 130 -4.93 22.17 -4.36
CA GLN A 130 -4.98 22.26 -2.90
C GLN A 130 -4.92 20.85 -2.31
N VAL A 131 -3.98 20.60 -1.40
CA VAL A 131 -3.70 19.24 -0.92
C VAL A 131 -3.93 19.14 0.58
N TYR A 132 -4.93 18.35 0.94
CA TYR A 132 -5.34 18.11 2.32
C TYR A 132 -5.06 16.65 2.67
N GLY A 133 -4.65 16.40 3.91
CA GLY A 133 -4.38 15.05 4.37
C GLY A 133 -4.68 14.83 5.84
N ILE A 134 -5.09 13.62 6.20
CA ILE A 134 -5.25 13.19 7.58
C ILE A 134 -5.06 11.68 7.71
N GLY A 135 -4.76 11.23 8.91
CA GLY A 135 -4.73 9.82 9.26
C GLY A 135 -3.46 9.10 8.83
N LYS A 136 -3.52 7.80 8.60
CA LYS A 136 -2.36 6.97 8.28
C LYS A 136 -2.06 6.97 6.78
N LEU A 137 -1.46 8.05 6.29
CA LEU A 137 -0.95 8.13 4.92
C LEU A 137 0.52 7.68 4.85
N PHE A 138 1.35 8.23 5.72
CA PHE A 138 2.74 7.82 5.91
C PHE A 138 2.87 6.90 7.12
N HIS A 139 3.80 5.94 7.07
CA HIS A 139 4.11 5.12 8.24
C HIS A 139 4.84 5.96 9.31
N GLY A 140 4.58 5.68 10.61
CA GLY A 140 5.21 6.40 11.73
C GLY A 140 4.50 7.68 12.18
N GLY A 141 3.30 7.97 11.63
CA GLY A 141 2.43 9.07 12.07
C GLY A 141 2.88 10.46 11.61
N ALA A 142 2.29 11.50 12.17
CA ALA A 142 2.43 12.89 11.72
C ALA A 142 3.87 13.41 11.68
N SER A 143 4.76 12.91 12.54
CA SER A 143 6.17 13.30 12.56
C SER A 143 6.97 12.82 11.35
N ASN A 144 6.44 11.83 10.62
CA ASN A 144 7.05 11.28 9.40
C ASN A 144 6.44 11.85 8.11
N VAL A 145 5.45 12.72 8.23
CA VAL A 145 4.86 13.40 7.07
C VAL A 145 5.78 14.53 6.62
N PRO A 146 6.24 14.53 5.35
CA PRO A 146 7.05 15.63 4.83
C PRO A 146 6.27 16.94 4.86
N LYS A 147 6.91 18.02 5.33
CA LYS A 147 6.26 19.34 5.46
C LYS A 147 5.73 19.91 4.15
N ALA A 148 6.36 19.53 3.03
CA ALA A 148 5.95 19.98 1.70
C ALA A 148 4.78 19.17 1.10
N ALA A 149 4.39 18.06 1.73
CA ALA A 149 3.41 17.14 1.16
C ALA A 149 1.98 17.71 1.11
N PHE A 150 1.58 18.49 2.10
CA PHE A 150 0.21 18.98 2.25
C PHE A 150 0.18 20.48 2.52
N ASP A 151 -0.87 21.16 2.06
CA ASP A 151 -1.20 22.52 2.49
C ASP A 151 -1.75 22.50 3.91
N LEU A 152 -2.59 21.50 4.22
CA LEU A 152 -3.09 21.27 5.56
C LEU A 152 -3.08 19.76 5.88
N TYR A 153 -2.48 19.40 7.01
CA TYR A 153 -2.52 18.03 7.53
C TYR A 153 -3.21 18.00 8.89
N GLY A 154 -4.33 17.26 9.00
CA GLY A 154 -5.21 17.21 10.17
C GLY A 154 -4.62 16.49 11.39
N GLY A 155 -3.39 15.98 11.26
CA GLY A 155 -2.66 15.41 12.39
C GLY A 155 -2.77 13.89 12.49
N LYS A 156 -2.62 13.39 13.70
CA LYS A 156 -2.33 12.00 14.01
C LYS A 156 -3.60 11.16 14.08
N SER A 157 -3.66 10.09 13.31
CA SER A 157 -4.44 8.90 13.69
C SER A 157 -3.65 8.07 14.72
N GLY A 158 -4.31 7.21 15.46
CA GLY A 158 -3.68 6.32 16.43
C GLY A 158 -4.36 4.97 16.47
N SER A 159 -3.65 3.91 16.05
CA SER A 159 -4.21 2.54 16.02
C SER A 159 -4.71 2.05 17.37
N ALA A 160 -4.15 2.56 18.46
CA ALA A 160 -4.55 2.21 19.82
C ALA A 160 -5.94 2.76 20.23
N ALA A 161 -6.48 3.77 19.52
CA ALA A 161 -7.76 4.38 19.89
C ALA A 161 -8.90 3.33 20.00
N PRO A 162 -9.80 3.49 20.97
CA PRO A 162 -9.96 4.65 21.85
C PRO A 162 -8.98 4.70 23.03
N PHE A 163 -8.12 3.72 23.19
CA PHE A 163 -7.09 3.73 24.23
C PHE A 163 -5.83 4.44 23.73
N THR A 164 -4.97 4.86 24.64
CA THR A 164 -3.64 5.38 24.33
C THR A 164 -2.62 4.24 24.37
N SER A 165 -1.46 4.43 23.73
CA SER A 165 -0.38 3.46 23.79
C SER A 165 0.08 3.15 25.22
N SER A 166 0.04 4.15 26.11
CA SER A 166 0.37 3.97 27.54
C SER A 166 -0.70 3.17 28.30
N GLU A 167 -1.97 3.33 27.93
CA GLU A 167 -3.07 2.52 28.51
C GLU A 167 -3.02 1.05 28.04
N LEU A 168 -2.51 0.78 26.84
CA LEU A 168 -2.30 -0.59 26.36
C LEU A 168 -1.09 -1.26 27.02
N GLN A 169 -0.10 -0.47 27.46
CA GLN A 169 1.11 -1.01 28.07
C GLN A 169 0.81 -1.45 29.51
N ASN A 170 1.22 -2.66 29.78
CA ASN A 170 1.06 -3.31 31.06
C ASN A 170 2.29 -3.14 31.95
N SER A 171 2.15 -3.23 33.28
CA SER A 171 3.29 -3.41 34.14
C SER A 171 3.89 -4.80 33.88
N LYS A 172 5.23 -4.92 33.91
CA LYS A 172 5.94 -6.20 33.64
C LYS A 172 5.52 -7.37 34.56
N GLN A 173 4.68 -7.11 35.55
CA GLN A 173 4.30 -8.06 36.60
C GLN A 173 2.88 -8.62 36.46
N ASP A 174 1.98 -7.90 35.75
CA ASP A 174 0.59 -8.33 35.61
C ASP A 174 0.22 -8.46 34.11
N PRO A 175 -0.11 -9.66 33.62
CA PRO A 175 -0.54 -9.87 32.23
C PRO A 175 -1.91 -9.22 31.92
N TYR A 176 -2.64 -8.76 32.94
CA TYR A 176 -3.92 -8.12 32.78
C TYR A 176 -3.98 -6.84 33.62
N HIS A 177 -4.65 -5.81 33.10
CA HIS A 177 -4.86 -4.58 33.84
C HIS A 177 -6.20 -3.93 33.53
N LEU A 178 -6.65 -3.01 34.36
CA LEU A 178 -7.91 -2.29 34.21
C LEU A 178 -7.66 -0.88 33.69
N VAL A 179 -8.43 -0.49 32.68
CA VAL A 179 -8.46 0.87 32.13
C VAL A 179 -9.87 1.41 32.22
N THR A 180 -10.04 2.58 32.84
CA THR A 180 -11.34 3.27 32.91
C THR A 180 -11.36 4.40 31.88
N LYS A 181 -12.35 4.38 30.98
CA LYS A 181 -12.53 5.38 29.93
C LYS A 181 -14.01 5.57 29.61
N GLY A 182 -14.44 6.82 29.43
CA GLY A 182 -15.84 7.14 29.17
C GLY A 182 -16.81 6.62 30.24
N GLY A 183 -16.39 6.55 31.52
CA GLY A 183 -17.19 6.02 32.63
C GLY A 183 -17.30 4.48 32.66
N LYS A 184 -16.62 3.75 31.75
CA LYS A 184 -16.61 2.28 31.71
C LYS A 184 -15.23 1.73 32.01
N THR A 185 -15.17 0.56 32.65
CA THR A 185 -13.90 -0.13 32.98
C THR A 185 -13.71 -1.33 32.07
N PHE A 186 -12.55 -1.39 31.42
CA PHE A 186 -12.13 -2.45 30.51
C PHE A 186 -10.98 -3.23 31.14
N LYS A 187 -11.04 -4.55 31.02
CA LYS A 187 -9.92 -5.43 31.36
C LYS A 187 -9.12 -5.67 30.07
N LEU A 188 -7.90 -5.19 30.02
CA LEU A 188 -6.98 -5.40 28.88
C LEU A 188 -5.97 -6.51 29.18
N PRO A 189 -5.59 -7.32 28.17
CA PRO A 189 -6.11 -7.37 26.80
C PRO A 189 -7.58 -7.80 26.72
N LEU A 190 -8.35 -7.23 25.78
CA LEU A 190 -9.79 -7.54 25.60
C LEU A 190 -10.02 -8.98 25.15
N ASN A 191 -9.10 -9.52 24.36
CA ASN A 191 -9.16 -10.91 23.89
C ASN A 191 -8.91 -11.94 25.01
N GLY A 192 -8.61 -11.51 26.23
CA GLY A 192 -8.37 -12.42 27.36
C GLY A 192 -7.09 -13.24 27.29
N MET A 193 -6.26 -13.07 26.26
CA MET A 193 -4.93 -13.69 26.18
C MET A 193 -3.94 -12.87 27.01
N PRO A 194 -3.06 -13.51 27.80
CA PRO A 194 -2.12 -12.76 28.63
C PRO A 194 -1.15 -11.98 27.75
N ALA A 195 -0.86 -10.72 28.10
CA ALA A 195 0.17 -9.96 27.43
C ALA A 195 1.53 -10.64 27.62
N ASP A 196 2.16 -11.05 26.52
CA ASP A 196 3.45 -11.72 26.53
C ASP A 196 4.50 -10.91 25.76
N ARG A 197 5.61 -10.58 26.44
CA ARG A 197 6.72 -9.82 25.87
C ARG A 197 7.39 -10.49 24.64
N TYR A 198 7.21 -11.78 24.44
CA TYR A 198 7.83 -12.50 23.33
C TYR A 198 7.00 -12.43 22.04
N TRP A 199 5.68 -12.45 22.14
CA TRP A 199 4.81 -12.48 20.97
C TRP A 199 3.89 -11.23 20.86
N ASN A 200 3.83 -10.40 21.89
CA ASN A 200 3.05 -9.16 21.88
C ASN A 200 3.83 -7.99 22.52
N LYS A 201 5.04 -7.72 22.02
CA LYS A 201 5.89 -6.64 22.56
C LYS A 201 5.23 -5.25 22.51
N SER A 202 4.40 -5.01 21.50
CA SER A 202 3.72 -3.73 21.28
C SER A 202 2.39 -3.63 22.02
N HIS A 203 1.93 -4.69 22.70
CA HIS A 203 0.59 -4.81 23.30
C HIS A 203 -0.57 -4.50 22.33
N THR A 204 -0.33 -4.66 21.04
CA THR A 204 -1.31 -4.40 19.98
C THR A 204 -1.97 -5.67 19.45
N PHE A 205 -1.49 -6.86 19.83
CA PHE A 205 -2.12 -8.14 19.46
C PHE A 205 -3.35 -8.39 20.34
N ASP A 206 -4.35 -7.55 20.13
CA ASP A 206 -5.58 -7.53 20.92
C ASP A 206 -6.79 -7.21 20.02
N TRP A 207 -7.97 -7.67 20.44
CA TRP A 207 -9.24 -7.49 19.72
C TRP A 207 -10.42 -7.63 20.65
N GLY A 208 -11.50 -6.96 20.27
CA GLY A 208 -12.76 -7.07 20.97
C GLY A 208 -13.61 -5.81 20.86
N PRO A 209 -14.90 -5.94 21.26
CA PRO A 209 -15.83 -4.82 21.25
C PRO A 209 -15.46 -3.78 22.31
N VAL A 210 -15.58 -2.51 21.91
CA VAL A 210 -15.44 -1.39 22.83
C VAL A 210 -16.75 -0.60 22.85
N ASP A 211 -17.44 -0.64 23.98
CA ASP A 211 -18.71 0.06 24.16
C ASP A 211 -18.46 1.50 24.59
N LEU A 212 -17.96 2.31 23.65
CA LEU A 212 -17.70 3.74 23.77
C LEU A 212 -18.26 4.48 22.54
N PRO A 213 -18.50 5.81 22.64
CA PRO A 213 -18.90 6.62 21.48
C PRO A 213 -17.88 6.56 20.34
N ASP A 214 -18.36 6.50 19.09
CA ASP A 214 -17.53 6.46 17.88
C ASP A 214 -16.54 7.62 17.80
N SER A 215 -16.90 8.80 18.32
CA SER A 215 -16.04 9.99 18.37
C SER A 215 -14.71 9.82 19.11
N LEU A 216 -14.57 8.73 19.90
CA LEU A 216 -13.32 8.41 20.57
C LEU A 216 -12.37 7.55 19.72
N PHE A 217 -12.83 7.06 18.56
CA PHE A 217 -12.00 6.32 17.64
C PHE A 217 -11.33 7.24 16.63
N SER A 218 -10.04 7.04 16.39
CA SER A 218 -9.23 7.88 15.50
C SER A 218 -9.75 7.95 14.06
N ASP A 219 -10.25 6.82 13.54
CA ASP A 219 -10.78 6.77 12.17
C ASP A 219 -12.06 7.62 12.03
N ARG A 220 -12.94 7.64 13.05
CA ARG A 220 -14.09 8.55 13.10
C ARG A 220 -13.64 10.01 13.10
N GLN A 221 -12.69 10.35 13.97
CA GLN A 221 -12.15 11.72 14.06
C GLN A 221 -11.50 12.15 12.73
N SER A 222 -10.86 11.22 12.03
CA SER A 222 -10.27 11.51 10.72
C SER A 222 -11.32 11.82 9.67
N VAL A 223 -12.43 11.10 9.65
CA VAL A 223 -13.54 11.36 8.72
C VAL A 223 -14.25 12.66 9.06
N ASP A 224 -14.53 12.91 10.35
CA ASP A 224 -15.15 14.17 10.79
C ASP A 224 -14.30 15.37 10.35
N TRP A 225 -12.98 15.31 10.57
CA TRP A 225 -12.08 16.36 10.10
C TRP A 225 -12.11 16.53 8.59
N ALA A 226 -12.09 15.42 7.83
CA ALA A 226 -12.13 15.49 6.36
C ALA A 226 -13.42 16.12 5.84
N ILE A 227 -14.55 15.82 6.49
CA ILE A 227 -15.85 16.40 6.16
C ILE A 227 -15.86 17.90 6.48
N ASP A 228 -15.33 18.32 7.62
CA ASP A 228 -15.23 19.72 7.99
C ASP A 228 -14.43 20.56 6.97
N GLN A 229 -13.41 19.95 6.31
CA GLN A 229 -12.66 20.66 5.29
C GLN A 229 -13.46 20.92 4.01
N LEU A 230 -14.52 20.13 3.72
CA LEU A 230 -15.26 20.24 2.46
C LEU A 230 -15.93 21.60 2.26
N ASP A 231 -16.15 22.36 3.34
CA ASP A 231 -16.70 23.73 3.24
C ASP A 231 -15.69 24.75 2.69
N ASP A 232 -14.40 24.54 2.97
CA ASP A 232 -13.33 25.49 2.64
C ASP A 232 -12.71 25.22 1.25
N ILE A 233 -12.66 23.96 0.80
CA ILE A 233 -11.93 23.53 -0.39
C ILE A 233 -12.73 23.63 -1.71
N LYS A 234 -13.88 24.34 -1.73
CA LYS A 234 -14.83 24.36 -2.87
C LYS A 234 -14.35 25.13 -4.10
N LYS A 235 -13.29 25.93 -4.02
CA LYS A 235 -12.96 26.93 -5.05
C LYS A 235 -11.91 26.52 -6.07
N GLU A 236 -11.12 25.51 -5.80
CA GLU A 236 -9.99 25.06 -6.63
C GLU A 236 -9.95 23.53 -6.68
N PRO A 237 -9.28 22.92 -7.67
CA PRO A 237 -9.14 21.48 -7.68
C PRO A 237 -8.36 21.02 -6.46
N PHE A 238 -8.85 19.99 -5.79
CA PHE A 238 -8.23 19.50 -4.58
C PHE A 238 -7.87 18.01 -4.66
N LEU A 239 -6.85 17.64 -3.87
CA LEU A 239 -6.54 16.29 -3.45
C LEU A 239 -6.81 16.18 -1.95
N LEU A 240 -7.85 15.43 -1.56
CA LEU A 240 -8.13 15.08 -0.18
C LEU A 240 -7.68 13.64 0.09
N ALA A 241 -6.59 13.49 0.84
CA ALA A 241 -6.03 12.19 1.19
C ALA A 241 -6.41 11.80 2.62
N LEU A 242 -7.04 10.63 2.77
CA LEU A 242 -7.50 10.08 4.03
C LEU A 242 -6.90 8.68 4.25
N GLY A 243 -6.26 8.47 5.40
CA GLY A 243 -5.70 7.18 5.79
C GLY A 243 -6.39 6.60 7.01
N PHE A 244 -7.07 5.45 6.85
CA PHE A 244 -7.65 4.69 7.94
C PHE A 244 -6.60 3.82 8.62
N GLU A 245 -6.73 3.68 9.94
CA GLU A 245 -5.93 2.74 10.75
C GLU A 245 -6.56 1.34 10.76
N ARG A 246 -7.90 1.23 10.86
CA ARG A 246 -8.57 -0.08 10.83
C ARG A 246 -8.58 -0.63 9.42
N PRO A 247 -8.45 -1.99 9.28
CA PRO A 247 -8.41 -3.04 10.34
C PRO A 247 -7.03 -3.35 10.93
N HIS A 248 -6.05 -2.43 10.95
CA HIS A 248 -4.78 -2.64 11.67
C HIS A 248 -5.02 -2.88 13.17
N GLN A 249 -4.24 -3.79 13.74
CA GLN A 249 -4.30 -4.11 15.16
C GLN A 249 -3.92 -2.91 16.06
N PRO A 250 -4.50 -2.84 17.29
CA PRO A 250 -5.49 -3.74 17.88
C PRO A 250 -6.87 -3.58 17.21
N LEU A 251 -7.61 -4.70 17.06
CA LEU A 251 -8.91 -4.71 16.38
C LEU A 251 -10.04 -4.25 17.35
N PHE A 252 -9.92 -3.02 17.84
CA PHE A 252 -10.92 -2.40 18.70
C PHE A 252 -11.93 -1.65 17.85
N ASN A 253 -13.21 -1.98 18.03
CA ASN A 253 -14.31 -1.39 17.27
C ASN A 253 -15.46 -1.02 18.17
N PRO A 254 -16.33 -0.04 17.78
CA PRO A 254 -17.58 0.15 18.45
C PRO A 254 -18.40 -1.15 18.49
N LYS A 255 -18.95 -1.45 19.67
CA LYS A 255 -19.66 -2.74 19.93
C LYS A 255 -20.69 -3.09 18.87
N ARG A 256 -21.41 -2.11 18.30
CA ARG A 256 -22.43 -2.34 17.28
C ARG A 256 -21.94 -3.03 16.02
N PHE A 257 -20.66 -2.89 15.64
CA PHE A 257 -20.08 -3.61 14.51
C PHE A 257 -19.73 -5.04 14.87
N HIS A 258 -19.32 -5.31 16.10
CA HIS A 258 -19.17 -6.68 16.59
C HIS A 258 -20.48 -7.45 16.60
N ASP A 259 -21.59 -6.79 16.91
CA ASP A 259 -22.91 -7.41 16.93
C ASP A 259 -23.38 -7.89 15.53
N LEU A 260 -22.74 -7.39 14.45
CA LEU A 260 -22.96 -7.89 13.08
C LEU A 260 -22.36 -9.27 12.84
N TYR A 261 -21.38 -9.69 13.64
CA TYR A 261 -20.58 -10.90 13.44
C TYR A 261 -20.61 -11.81 14.67
N PRO A 262 -21.73 -12.49 14.93
CA PRO A 262 -21.84 -13.44 16.05
C PRO A 262 -20.80 -14.56 15.92
N LEU A 263 -20.13 -14.93 17.02
CA LEU A 263 -19.01 -15.86 17.03
C LEU A 263 -19.40 -17.26 16.52
N ASP A 264 -20.64 -17.69 16.81
CA ASP A 264 -21.19 -18.98 16.36
C ASP A 264 -21.44 -19.04 14.84
N LYS A 265 -21.32 -17.92 14.15
CA LYS A 265 -21.46 -17.81 12.68
C LYS A 265 -20.16 -17.43 11.98
N ALA A 266 -19.07 -17.26 12.72
CA ALA A 266 -17.78 -16.90 12.11
C ALA A 266 -17.27 -18.06 11.24
N SER A 267 -17.06 -17.79 9.94
CA SER A 267 -16.38 -18.71 9.03
C SER A 267 -14.88 -18.45 9.11
N LEU A 268 -14.15 -19.44 9.59
CA LEU A 268 -12.71 -19.38 9.70
C LEU A 268 -12.05 -19.66 8.35
N PRO A 269 -10.85 -19.11 8.10
CA PRO A 269 -10.03 -19.53 6.97
C PRO A 269 -9.78 -21.04 6.99
N ASP A 270 -9.78 -21.65 5.81
CA ASP A 270 -9.37 -23.05 5.66
C ASP A 270 -7.85 -23.17 5.84
N VAL A 271 -7.44 -23.94 6.84
CA VAL A 271 -6.04 -24.17 7.21
C VAL A 271 -5.82 -25.66 7.44
N PRO A 272 -5.41 -26.42 6.40
CA PRO A 272 -5.08 -27.82 6.53
C PRO A 272 -3.96 -28.06 7.55
N GLU A 273 -4.04 -29.14 8.33
CA GLU A 273 -3.03 -29.48 9.35
C GLU A 273 -1.61 -29.58 8.78
N ASN A 274 -1.49 -30.00 7.53
CA ASN A 274 -0.20 -30.21 6.85
C ASN A 274 0.13 -29.09 5.84
N ASP A 275 -0.54 -27.94 5.90
CA ASP A 275 -0.37 -26.82 4.97
C ASP A 275 1.09 -26.31 4.85
N LEU A 276 1.91 -26.56 5.86
CA LEU A 276 3.33 -26.15 5.86
C LEU A 276 4.31 -27.27 5.42
N ILE A 277 3.84 -28.47 5.09
CA ILE A 277 4.74 -29.64 4.94
C ILE A 277 5.69 -29.51 3.74
N ASP A 278 5.20 -28.98 2.63
CA ASP A 278 5.91 -28.83 1.35
C ASP A 278 6.61 -27.48 1.18
N LEU A 279 6.54 -26.62 2.21
CA LEU A 279 7.19 -25.33 2.18
C LEU A 279 8.71 -25.46 2.39
N PRO A 280 9.51 -24.59 1.74
CA PRO A 280 10.94 -24.49 2.03
C PRO A 280 11.17 -23.98 3.46
N HIS A 281 12.37 -24.25 4.01
CA HIS A 281 12.71 -23.89 5.38
C HIS A 281 12.44 -22.40 5.69
N ARG A 282 12.80 -21.52 4.75
CA ARG A 282 12.60 -20.07 4.91
C ARG A 282 11.13 -19.69 5.01
N ALA A 283 10.27 -20.29 4.20
CA ALA A 283 8.82 -20.07 4.26
C ALA A 283 8.25 -20.51 5.62
N LYS A 284 8.66 -21.71 6.13
CA LYS A 284 8.26 -22.19 7.46
C LYS A 284 8.68 -21.23 8.58
N GLN A 285 9.89 -20.69 8.50
CA GLN A 285 10.34 -19.66 9.44
C GLN A 285 9.44 -18.42 9.41
N LEU A 286 9.03 -17.96 8.22
CA LEU A 286 8.14 -16.80 8.11
C LEU A 286 6.73 -17.11 8.62
N ALA A 287 6.18 -18.28 8.27
CA ALA A 287 4.86 -18.73 8.74
C ALA A 287 4.76 -18.72 10.27
N LEU A 288 5.78 -19.28 10.93
CA LEU A 288 5.78 -19.51 12.37
C LEU A 288 6.41 -18.37 13.19
N TYR A 289 6.95 -17.35 12.53
CA TYR A 289 7.65 -16.26 13.23
C TYR A 289 6.70 -15.08 13.53
N PRO A 290 6.50 -14.73 14.80
CA PRO A 290 5.63 -13.64 15.18
C PRO A 290 6.33 -12.28 14.97
N ARG A 291 6.46 -11.82 13.72
CA ARG A 291 7.13 -10.55 13.43
C ARG A 291 6.31 -9.33 13.81
N THR A 292 5.01 -9.39 13.54
CA THR A 292 4.09 -8.26 13.69
C THR A 292 2.92 -8.55 14.60
N SER A 293 2.69 -9.82 14.93
CA SER A 293 1.54 -10.29 15.70
C SER A 293 1.85 -11.63 16.37
N GLY A 294 0.90 -12.18 17.10
CA GLY A 294 1.07 -13.45 17.81
C GLY A 294 1.17 -14.66 16.89
N ARG A 295 1.33 -15.81 17.48
CA ARG A 295 1.36 -17.09 16.76
C ARG A 295 -0.06 -17.64 16.64
N HIS A 296 -0.39 -18.19 15.49
CA HIS A 296 -1.67 -18.89 15.27
C HIS A 296 -1.96 -19.94 16.36
N GLN A 297 -0.96 -20.74 16.73
CA GLN A 297 -1.07 -21.71 17.82
C GLN A 297 -1.49 -21.10 19.16
N THR A 298 -1.08 -19.86 19.46
CA THR A 298 -1.50 -19.17 20.67
C THR A 298 -2.96 -18.75 20.58
N VAL A 299 -3.40 -18.24 19.42
CA VAL A 299 -4.79 -17.86 19.17
C VAL A 299 -5.72 -19.08 19.34
N VAL A 300 -5.35 -20.22 18.73
CA VAL A 300 -6.09 -21.49 18.84
C VAL A 300 -6.10 -22.00 20.29
N LYS A 301 -4.93 -21.99 20.96
CA LYS A 301 -4.80 -22.45 22.36
C LYS A 301 -5.75 -21.71 23.32
N TYR A 302 -5.98 -20.42 23.08
CA TYR A 302 -6.86 -19.59 23.91
C TYR A 302 -8.29 -19.54 23.38
N GLY A 303 -8.64 -20.30 22.33
CA GLY A 303 -10.00 -20.30 21.72
C GLY A 303 -10.39 -18.94 21.19
N GLN A 304 -9.45 -18.19 20.57
CA GLN A 304 -9.69 -16.82 20.16
C GLN A 304 -9.80 -16.63 18.65
N TRP A 305 -9.79 -17.69 17.86
CA TRP A 305 -9.76 -17.56 16.42
C TRP A 305 -11.02 -16.93 15.85
N GLU A 306 -12.19 -17.44 16.24
CA GLU A 306 -13.49 -16.90 15.84
C GLU A 306 -13.65 -15.43 16.28
N ASN A 307 -13.22 -15.13 17.51
CA ASN A 307 -13.29 -13.78 18.04
C ASN A 307 -12.38 -12.81 17.26
N ALA A 308 -11.19 -13.25 16.88
CA ALA A 308 -10.26 -12.43 16.09
C ALA A 308 -10.77 -12.18 14.67
N VAL A 309 -11.35 -13.22 14.01
CA VAL A 309 -11.96 -13.11 12.69
C VAL A 309 -13.17 -12.17 12.72
N SER A 310 -14.06 -12.35 13.68
CA SER A 310 -15.24 -11.48 13.87
C SER A 310 -14.81 -10.02 14.15
N SER A 311 -13.78 -9.83 14.96
CA SER A 311 -13.24 -8.49 15.25
C SER A 311 -12.60 -7.81 14.04
N TYR A 312 -11.95 -8.59 13.17
CA TYR A 312 -11.41 -8.10 11.91
C TYR A 312 -12.53 -7.64 10.98
N LEU A 313 -13.55 -8.47 10.76
CA LEU A 313 -14.72 -8.12 9.95
C LEU A 313 -15.49 -6.92 10.53
N ALA A 314 -15.61 -6.82 11.84
CA ALA A 314 -16.19 -5.66 12.52
C ALA A 314 -15.38 -4.37 12.24
N SER A 315 -14.04 -4.48 12.20
CA SER A 315 -13.18 -3.36 11.82
C SER A 315 -13.39 -2.93 10.37
N VAL A 316 -13.55 -3.89 9.47
CA VAL A 316 -13.84 -3.64 8.05
C VAL A 316 -15.17 -2.92 7.87
N SER A 317 -16.24 -3.39 8.54
CA SER A 317 -17.56 -2.74 8.48
C SER A 317 -17.58 -1.36 9.13
N PHE A 318 -16.78 -1.13 10.17
CA PHE A 318 -16.63 0.20 10.75
C PHE A 318 -16.02 1.18 9.75
N VAL A 319 -14.94 0.80 9.08
CA VAL A 319 -14.33 1.63 8.03
C VAL A 319 -15.28 1.85 6.86
N ASP A 320 -16.03 0.81 6.46
CA ASP A 320 -17.02 0.92 5.39
C ASP A 320 -18.08 1.99 5.69
N GLU A 321 -18.62 2.02 6.91
CA GLU A 321 -19.59 3.06 7.31
C GLU A 321 -18.96 4.46 7.25
N LEU A 322 -17.72 4.61 7.72
CA LEU A 322 -17.01 5.88 7.69
C LEU A 322 -16.77 6.38 6.26
N ILE A 323 -16.48 5.47 5.32
CA ILE A 323 -16.39 5.79 3.89
C ILE A 323 -17.77 6.26 3.39
N GLY A 324 -18.84 5.59 3.78
CA GLY A 324 -20.21 6.00 3.43
C GLY A 324 -20.54 7.43 3.87
N ASP A 325 -20.15 7.80 5.10
CA ASP A 325 -20.35 9.16 5.62
C ASP A 325 -19.58 10.21 4.80
N LEU A 326 -18.32 9.93 4.43
CA LEU A 326 -17.53 10.82 3.57
C LEU A 326 -18.17 10.99 2.19
N ILE A 327 -18.62 9.91 1.55
CA ILE A 327 -19.27 9.96 0.24
C ILE A 327 -20.56 10.77 0.31
N LYS A 328 -21.37 10.54 1.33
CA LYS A 328 -22.60 11.30 1.58
C LYS A 328 -22.31 12.80 1.76
N ALA A 329 -21.25 13.16 2.46
CA ALA A 329 -20.83 14.54 2.61
C ALA A 329 -20.41 15.16 1.25
N LEU A 330 -19.66 14.45 0.42
CA LEU A 330 -19.33 14.90 -0.95
C LEU A 330 -20.58 15.14 -1.80
N GLU A 331 -21.60 14.30 -1.68
CA GLU A 331 -22.90 14.47 -2.36
C GLU A 331 -23.62 15.71 -1.84
N GLN A 332 -23.69 15.93 -0.53
CA GLN A 332 -24.33 17.09 0.09
C GLN A 332 -23.66 18.42 -0.29
N HIS A 333 -22.33 18.41 -0.42
CA HIS A 333 -21.55 19.57 -0.88
C HIS A 333 -21.53 19.72 -2.42
N ARG A 334 -22.19 18.83 -3.18
CA ARG A 334 -22.23 18.80 -4.66
C ARG A 334 -20.83 18.70 -5.29
N LEU A 335 -19.91 18.02 -4.61
CA LEU A 335 -18.55 17.82 -5.08
C LEU A 335 -18.40 16.50 -5.85
N ILE A 336 -19.28 15.53 -5.61
CA ILE A 336 -19.20 14.17 -6.16
C ILE A 336 -19.20 14.14 -7.70
N ASP A 337 -19.88 15.10 -8.34
CA ASP A 337 -20.01 15.17 -9.81
C ASP A 337 -18.70 15.54 -10.54
N ASN A 338 -17.70 16.10 -9.82
CA ASN A 338 -16.37 16.42 -10.34
C ASN A 338 -15.24 15.78 -9.51
N THR A 339 -15.53 14.72 -8.77
CA THR A 339 -14.57 14.09 -7.88
C THR A 339 -14.32 12.63 -8.26
N TRP A 340 -13.05 12.28 -8.50
CA TRP A 340 -12.59 10.89 -8.56
C TRP A 340 -12.36 10.35 -7.17
N ILE A 341 -12.76 9.11 -6.94
CA ILE A 341 -12.49 8.40 -5.69
C ILE A 341 -11.51 7.28 -5.99
N VAL A 342 -10.39 7.25 -5.29
CA VAL A 342 -9.37 6.21 -5.36
C VAL A 342 -9.26 5.58 -3.99
N LEU A 343 -9.68 4.32 -3.87
CA LEU A 343 -9.64 3.56 -2.62
C LEU A 343 -8.69 2.37 -2.78
N TRP A 344 -7.79 2.19 -1.83
CA TRP A 344 -6.80 1.12 -1.85
C TRP A 344 -6.39 0.69 -0.44
N SER A 345 -5.98 -0.56 -0.30
CA SER A 345 -5.29 -1.04 0.91
C SER A 345 -3.79 -1.09 0.67
N ASP A 346 -2.99 -0.80 1.70
CA ASP A 346 -1.53 -0.81 1.56
C ASP A 346 -0.93 -2.21 1.41
N HIS A 347 -1.53 -3.23 2.00
CA HIS A 347 -1.24 -4.67 1.84
C HIS A 347 -2.35 -5.49 2.48
N GLY A 348 -2.29 -6.82 2.29
CA GLY A 348 -3.20 -7.75 2.92
C GLY A 348 -2.78 -8.18 4.33
N TRP A 349 -3.51 -9.17 4.88
CA TRP A 349 -3.36 -9.66 6.25
C TRP A 349 -3.82 -11.09 6.37
N HIS A 350 -3.01 -11.96 7.00
CA HIS A 350 -3.40 -13.34 7.35
C HIS A 350 -4.15 -13.38 8.67
N LEU A 351 -5.17 -14.21 8.73
CA LEU A 351 -6.00 -14.48 9.90
C LEU A 351 -5.99 -15.97 10.29
N GLY A 352 -4.85 -16.64 10.04
CA GLY A 352 -4.62 -18.06 10.34
C GLY A 352 -4.11 -18.86 9.16
N GLU A 353 -4.34 -18.42 7.91
CA GLU A 353 -3.81 -19.05 6.70
C GLU A 353 -2.30 -19.21 6.80
N LYS A 354 -1.76 -20.35 6.33
CA LYS A 354 -0.34 -20.71 6.52
C LYS A 354 0.12 -20.73 7.98
N SER A 355 -0.79 -21.01 8.92
CA SER A 355 -0.53 -20.89 10.36
C SER A 355 0.08 -19.54 10.76
N HIS A 356 -0.21 -18.49 10.00
CA HIS A 356 0.34 -17.15 10.13
C HIS A 356 -0.72 -16.13 10.55
N TRP A 357 -0.30 -15.17 11.38
CA TRP A 357 -1.08 -13.97 11.70
C TRP A 357 -0.27 -12.75 11.30
N GLY A 358 -0.92 -11.90 10.50
CA GLY A 358 -0.28 -10.66 10.08
C GLY A 358 0.11 -10.63 8.61
N LYS A 359 1.23 -10.00 8.35
CA LYS A 359 1.74 -9.56 7.05
C LYS A 359 3.21 -9.93 6.88
N ALA A 360 3.92 -9.30 5.97
CA ALA A 360 5.34 -9.48 5.70
C ALA A 360 5.69 -10.87 5.12
N THR A 361 4.77 -11.46 4.36
CA THR A 361 4.96 -12.72 3.63
C THR A 361 4.75 -12.53 2.14
N GLY A 362 5.21 -13.48 1.33
CA GLY A 362 5.00 -13.49 -0.12
C GLY A 362 3.65 -14.06 -0.57
N TRP A 363 2.87 -14.65 0.33
CA TRP A 363 1.61 -15.32 -0.02
C TRP A 363 0.53 -14.34 -0.43
N TYR A 364 -0.41 -14.85 -1.22
CA TYR A 364 -1.48 -14.08 -1.84
C TYR A 364 -2.29 -13.25 -0.84
N ARG A 365 -2.56 -13.81 0.35
CA ARG A 365 -3.30 -13.13 1.42
C ARG A 365 -2.61 -11.85 1.93
N SER A 366 -1.28 -11.77 1.87
CA SER A 366 -0.53 -10.56 2.21
C SER A 366 -0.32 -9.61 1.03
N THR A 367 -0.33 -10.12 -0.21
CA THR A 367 0.10 -9.35 -1.37
C THR A 367 -1.05 -8.76 -2.18
N ARG A 368 -2.21 -9.45 -2.24
CA ARG A 368 -3.42 -8.97 -2.91
C ARG A 368 -4.15 -7.95 -2.04
N VAL A 369 -4.65 -6.90 -2.67
CA VAL A 369 -5.29 -5.79 -1.98
C VAL A 369 -6.60 -5.35 -2.64
N PRO A 370 -7.60 -4.87 -1.89
CA PRO A 370 -8.73 -4.13 -2.43
C PRO A 370 -8.25 -2.85 -3.12
N PHE A 371 -8.78 -2.60 -4.32
CA PHE A 371 -8.46 -1.41 -5.09
C PHE A 371 -9.64 -1.01 -5.97
N LEU A 372 -10.09 0.24 -5.82
CA LEU A 372 -11.19 0.85 -6.57
C LEU A 372 -10.77 2.18 -7.18
N ILE A 373 -11.21 2.44 -8.40
CA ILE A 373 -11.18 3.78 -9.01
C ILE A 373 -12.59 4.10 -9.48
N VAL A 374 -13.18 5.17 -8.95
CA VAL A 374 -14.53 5.59 -9.26
C VAL A 374 -14.48 6.96 -9.94
N PRO A 375 -14.89 7.07 -11.21
CA PRO A 375 -14.92 8.33 -11.92
C PRO A 375 -16.07 9.22 -11.42
N PRO A 376 -16.01 10.54 -11.66
CA PRO A 376 -17.12 11.46 -11.39
C PRO A 376 -18.42 11.01 -12.06
N MET A 377 -19.54 11.16 -11.36
CA MET A 377 -20.84 10.61 -11.77
C MET A 377 -21.33 11.12 -13.13
N GLY A 378 -20.88 12.29 -13.57
CA GLY A 378 -21.27 12.93 -14.83
C GLY A 378 -20.49 12.49 -16.08
N GLN A 379 -19.39 11.76 -15.93
CA GLN A 379 -18.47 11.43 -17.03
C GLN A 379 -18.90 10.13 -17.74
N LYS A 380 -19.60 10.28 -18.88
CA LYS A 380 -20.16 9.16 -19.67
C LYS A 380 -19.12 8.30 -20.40
N GLN A 381 -17.88 8.79 -20.56
CA GLN A 381 -16.80 8.07 -21.24
C GLN A 381 -16.23 6.91 -20.42
N PHE A 382 -16.51 6.86 -19.13
CA PHE A 382 -16.08 5.77 -18.26
C PHE A 382 -17.22 4.80 -17.98
N LYS A 383 -16.89 3.51 -17.95
CA LYS A 383 -17.86 2.48 -17.59
C LYS A 383 -18.22 2.54 -16.11
N LYS A 384 -19.44 2.10 -15.82
CA LYS A 384 -19.90 1.85 -14.46
C LYS A 384 -19.85 0.34 -14.19
N SER A 385 -19.47 -0.04 -12.97
CA SER A 385 -19.48 -1.43 -12.51
C SER A 385 -18.65 -2.38 -13.38
N GLU A 386 -17.35 -2.07 -13.55
CA GLU A 386 -16.43 -2.96 -14.26
C GLU A 386 -15.49 -3.69 -13.30
N GLN A 387 -15.43 -5.02 -13.42
CA GLN A 387 -14.40 -5.83 -12.78
C GLN A 387 -13.17 -5.87 -13.70
N VAL A 388 -12.09 -5.24 -13.27
CA VAL A 388 -10.80 -5.22 -13.97
C VAL A 388 -9.98 -6.41 -13.51
N LYS A 389 -9.72 -7.36 -14.43
CA LYS A 389 -8.96 -8.58 -14.17
C LYS A 389 -7.46 -8.46 -14.46
N ASN A 390 -7.04 -7.35 -15.07
CA ASN A 390 -5.63 -7.08 -15.35
C ASN A 390 -4.79 -7.11 -14.07
N MET A 391 -3.58 -7.63 -14.18
CA MET A 391 -2.60 -7.58 -13.09
C MET A 391 -2.09 -6.15 -12.94
N VAL A 392 -2.30 -5.55 -11.78
CA VAL A 392 -1.89 -4.18 -11.47
C VAL A 392 -1.15 -4.12 -10.14
N ASN A 393 -0.26 -3.14 -10.02
CA ASN A 393 0.48 -2.88 -8.79
C ASN A 393 0.09 -1.52 -8.22
N LEU A 394 0.14 -1.34 -6.91
CA LEU A 394 -0.13 -0.03 -6.31
C LEU A 394 0.90 1.05 -6.72
N LEU A 395 2.04 0.69 -7.29
CA LEU A 395 2.95 1.65 -7.95
C LEU A 395 2.27 2.40 -9.11
N ASP A 396 1.27 1.79 -9.74
CA ASP A 396 0.51 2.35 -10.85
C ASP A 396 -0.39 3.53 -10.41
N LEU A 397 -0.60 3.72 -9.10
CA LEU A 397 -1.42 4.80 -8.54
C LEU A 397 -0.87 6.19 -8.88
N ALA A 398 0.42 6.44 -8.67
CA ALA A 398 1.00 7.77 -8.87
C ALA A 398 0.85 8.27 -10.32
N PRO A 399 1.25 7.52 -11.37
CA PRO A 399 1.05 7.96 -12.76
C PRO A 399 -0.42 8.00 -13.18
N THR A 400 -1.28 7.14 -12.62
CA THR A 400 -2.71 7.15 -12.89
C THR A 400 -3.37 8.42 -12.36
N MET A 401 -3.09 8.79 -11.11
CA MET A 401 -3.64 9.99 -10.51
C MET A 401 -3.17 11.26 -11.23
N ALA A 402 -1.93 11.30 -11.71
CA ALA A 402 -1.45 12.41 -12.52
C ALA A 402 -2.21 12.52 -13.86
N ASP A 403 -2.45 11.42 -14.55
CA ASP A 403 -3.25 11.40 -15.79
C ASP A 403 -4.71 11.78 -15.53
N ILE A 404 -5.32 11.33 -14.42
CA ILE A 404 -6.65 11.75 -13.99
C ILE A 404 -6.72 13.28 -13.81
N ALA A 405 -5.70 13.84 -13.17
CA ALA A 405 -5.59 15.26 -12.86
C ALA A 405 -5.20 16.12 -14.06
N GLY A 406 -4.74 15.51 -15.16
CA GLY A 406 -4.18 16.23 -16.31
C GLY A 406 -2.85 16.94 -16.01
N ILE A 407 -2.09 16.48 -15.01
CA ILE A 407 -0.80 17.05 -14.64
C ILE A 407 0.38 16.18 -15.14
N PRO A 408 1.58 16.76 -15.35
CA PRO A 408 2.73 16.01 -15.83
C PRO A 408 3.09 14.85 -14.89
N LYS A 409 3.42 13.69 -15.45
CA LYS A 409 3.95 12.56 -14.68
C LYS A 409 5.44 12.77 -14.35
N SER A 410 5.87 12.34 -13.18
CA SER A 410 7.29 12.30 -12.86
C SER A 410 7.99 11.20 -13.66
N PRO A 411 9.11 11.50 -14.33
CA PRO A 411 9.89 10.49 -15.06
C PRO A 411 10.60 9.47 -14.14
N LYS A 412 10.52 9.67 -12.82
CA LYS A 412 11.10 8.77 -11.83
C LYS A 412 10.11 7.70 -11.36
N TRP A 413 8.82 7.85 -11.66
CA TRP A 413 7.82 6.87 -11.26
C TRP A 413 7.95 5.58 -12.08
N GLU A 414 7.92 4.46 -11.39
CA GLU A 414 8.14 3.13 -11.99
C GLU A 414 6.83 2.44 -12.39
N GLY A 415 5.70 2.89 -11.83
CA GLY A 415 4.38 2.38 -12.17
C GLY A 415 3.90 2.82 -13.55
N ARG A 416 2.86 2.17 -14.03
CA ARG A 416 2.18 2.46 -15.30
C ARG A 416 0.83 3.11 -15.03
N SER A 417 0.44 4.08 -15.84
CA SER A 417 -0.90 4.64 -15.73
C SER A 417 -1.97 3.61 -16.10
N LEU A 418 -3.00 3.52 -15.28
CA LEU A 418 -4.16 2.67 -15.51
C LEU A 418 -5.20 3.31 -16.47
N MET A 419 -4.98 4.56 -16.90
CA MET A 419 -5.92 5.25 -17.80
C MET A 419 -6.23 4.48 -19.09
N PRO A 420 -5.27 3.76 -19.74
CA PRO A 420 -5.60 2.91 -20.88
C PRO A 420 -6.60 1.80 -20.53
N ILE A 421 -6.51 1.20 -19.33
CA ILE A 421 -7.50 0.21 -18.86
C ILE A 421 -8.86 0.87 -18.65
N LEU A 422 -8.89 2.01 -17.95
CA LEU A 422 -10.14 2.73 -17.66
C LEU A 422 -10.86 3.19 -18.96
N LYS A 423 -10.09 3.52 -20.01
CA LYS A 423 -10.61 3.90 -21.33
C LYS A 423 -10.85 2.70 -22.26
N GLN A 424 -10.53 1.47 -21.84
CA GLN A 424 -10.61 0.26 -22.67
C GLN A 424 -9.67 0.29 -23.90
N GLU A 425 -8.54 0.94 -23.77
CA GLU A 425 -7.50 1.09 -24.79
C GLU A 425 -6.25 0.25 -24.47
N ALA A 426 -6.31 -0.60 -23.44
CA ALA A 426 -5.18 -1.39 -22.99
C ALA A 426 -4.98 -2.66 -23.83
N GLU A 427 -4.50 -2.48 -25.08
CA GLU A 427 -3.95 -3.56 -25.88
C GLU A 427 -2.59 -3.98 -25.29
N ASN A 428 -2.26 -5.20 -25.07
CA ASN A 428 -0.95 -5.68 -24.58
C ASN A 428 -0.55 -5.22 -23.16
N TRP A 429 -1.50 -5.22 -22.21
CA TRP A 429 -1.17 -5.01 -20.80
C TRP A 429 -0.31 -6.17 -20.28
N GLU A 430 0.83 -5.85 -19.66
CA GLU A 430 1.68 -6.87 -19.05
C GLU A 430 0.97 -7.53 -17.87
N GLU A 431 0.87 -8.86 -17.92
CA GLU A 431 0.12 -9.65 -16.96
C GLU A 431 1.00 -10.21 -15.83
N ALA A 432 1.94 -9.42 -15.33
CA ALA A 432 2.73 -9.78 -14.17
C ALA A 432 2.94 -8.58 -13.24
N THR A 433 2.98 -8.84 -11.95
CA THR A 433 3.31 -7.83 -10.94
C THR A 433 4.32 -8.37 -9.94
N LEU A 434 5.14 -7.47 -9.38
CA LEU A 434 6.19 -7.78 -8.43
C LEU A 434 5.87 -7.17 -7.06
N THR A 435 5.86 -8.02 -6.04
CA THR A 435 5.82 -7.62 -4.62
C THR A 435 7.14 -7.99 -3.97
N THR A 436 7.79 -7.06 -3.29
CA THR A 436 9.05 -7.28 -2.57
C THR A 436 8.79 -7.32 -1.08
N PHE A 437 8.95 -8.49 -0.43
CA PHE A 437 8.63 -8.65 0.99
C PHE A 437 9.85 -8.67 1.92
N SER A 438 11.03 -8.73 1.36
CA SER A 438 12.30 -8.44 2.03
C SER A 438 13.41 -8.27 0.99
N ILE A 439 14.61 -7.89 1.42
CA ILE A 439 15.76 -7.81 0.52
C ILE A 439 15.97 -9.17 -0.14
N GLY A 440 16.02 -9.17 -1.48
CA GLY A 440 16.21 -10.39 -2.28
C GLY A 440 15.08 -11.41 -2.22
N SER A 441 13.93 -11.07 -1.65
CA SER A 441 12.77 -11.96 -1.59
C SER A 441 11.56 -11.30 -2.23
N HIS A 442 10.98 -11.98 -3.20
CA HIS A 442 9.97 -11.41 -4.08
C HIS A 442 8.83 -12.39 -4.35
N THR A 443 7.66 -11.84 -4.61
CA THR A 443 6.53 -12.56 -5.20
C THR A 443 6.26 -12.01 -6.58
N ILE A 444 6.20 -12.88 -7.57
CA ILE A 444 5.74 -12.59 -8.92
C ILE A 444 4.34 -13.19 -9.07
N SER A 445 3.37 -12.33 -9.29
CA SER A 445 1.97 -12.75 -9.49
C SER A 445 1.56 -12.53 -10.95
N THR A 446 0.94 -13.55 -11.53
CA THR A 446 0.29 -13.53 -12.84
C THR A 446 -1.14 -14.05 -12.70
N PRO A 447 -2.01 -13.98 -13.72
CA PRO A 447 -3.38 -14.51 -13.62
C PRO A 447 -3.47 -16.00 -13.28
N HIS A 448 -2.45 -16.77 -13.61
CA HIS A 448 -2.43 -18.24 -13.43
C HIS A 448 -1.43 -18.71 -12.40
N TRP A 449 -0.33 -17.99 -12.19
CA TRP A 449 0.79 -18.46 -11.38
C TRP A 449 1.21 -17.43 -10.36
N GLN A 450 1.55 -17.89 -9.16
CA GLN A 450 2.29 -17.09 -8.21
C GLN A 450 3.61 -17.79 -7.85
N LEU A 451 4.73 -17.11 -8.09
CA LEU A 451 6.06 -17.55 -7.70
C LEU A 451 6.52 -16.71 -6.51
N ILE A 452 6.86 -17.36 -5.40
CA ILE A 452 7.53 -16.74 -4.27
C ILE A 452 8.99 -17.19 -4.31
N SER A 453 9.90 -16.23 -4.48
CA SER A 453 11.35 -16.50 -4.55
C SER A 453 12.03 -15.85 -3.37
N TYR A 454 12.75 -16.65 -2.60
CA TYR A 454 13.44 -16.24 -1.39
C TYR A 454 14.91 -15.89 -1.64
N PHE A 455 15.48 -15.05 -0.79
CA PHE A 455 16.87 -14.62 -0.91
C PHE A 455 17.88 -15.77 -0.81
N ASP A 456 17.52 -16.90 -0.17
CA ASP A 456 18.34 -18.10 -0.05
C ASP A 456 18.29 -19.01 -1.28
N GLY A 457 17.53 -18.61 -2.30
CA GLY A 457 17.35 -19.32 -3.57
C GLY A 457 16.26 -20.38 -3.53
N SER A 458 15.57 -20.58 -2.41
CA SER A 458 14.40 -21.44 -2.35
C SER A 458 13.18 -20.74 -2.98
N ASP A 459 12.26 -21.55 -3.51
CA ASP A 459 11.08 -21.08 -4.22
C ASP A 459 9.82 -21.80 -3.76
N GLU A 460 8.69 -21.12 -3.89
CA GLU A 460 7.34 -21.70 -3.91
C GLU A 460 6.67 -21.32 -5.24
N LEU A 461 5.91 -22.23 -5.83
CA LEU A 461 5.11 -21.98 -7.03
C LEU A 461 3.70 -22.51 -6.83
N TYR A 462 2.71 -21.67 -7.11
CA TYR A 462 1.30 -22.00 -6.94
C TYR A 462 0.51 -21.79 -8.23
N ASP A 463 -0.43 -22.70 -8.50
CA ASP A 463 -1.42 -22.60 -9.56
C ASP A 463 -2.66 -21.86 -9.03
N MET A 464 -2.72 -20.55 -9.24
CA MET A 464 -3.75 -19.69 -8.66
C MET A 464 -5.17 -19.93 -9.23
N VAL A 465 -5.30 -20.73 -10.30
CA VAL A 465 -6.59 -21.11 -10.88
C VAL A 465 -7.15 -22.35 -10.17
N ASN A 466 -6.30 -23.35 -9.93
CA ASN A 466 -6.71 -24.64 -9.36
C ASN A 466 -6.44 -24.72 -7.84
N ASP A 467 -5.56 -23.89 -7.31
CA ASP A 467 -5.18 -23.81 -5.90
C ASP A 467 -5.08 -22.34 -5.44
N PRO A 468 -6.18 -21.59 -5.41
CA PRO A 468 -6.17 -20.18 -5.02
C PRO A 468 -5.78 -19.96 -3.54
N ASN A 469 -5.89 -21.01 -2.70
CA ASN A 469 -5.49 -20.97 -1.30
C ASN A 469 -4.00 -21.31 -1.07
N GLN A 470 -3.28 -21.68 -2.16
CA GLN A 470 -1.86 -21.98 -2.10
C GLN A 470 -1.49 -23.17 -1.19
N PHE A 471 -2.31 -24.22 -1.20
CA PHE A 471 -2.08 -25.42 -0.37
C PHE A 471 -0.96 -26.32 -0.90
N PHE A 472 -0.67 -26.29 -2.21
CA PHE A 472 0.25 -27.22 -2.87
C PHE A 472 1.40 -26.48 -3.55
N ASN A 473 2.60 -26.56 -2.96
CA ASN A 473 3.80 -25.97 -3.56
C ASN A 473 4.35 -26.85 -4.69
N LEU A 474 4.30 -26.34 -5.92
CA LEU A 474 4.73 -27.03 -7.14
C LEU A 474 6.22 -26.79 -7.48
N ALA A 475 6.96 -26.00 -6.71
CA ALA A 475 8.32 -25.58 -7.07
C ALA A 475 9.32 -26.72 -7.16
N GLN A 476 9.08 -27.84 -6.46
CA GLN A 476 9.97 -29.02 -6.47
C GLN A 476 9.73 -29.94 -7.67
N GLN A 477 8.72 -29.69 -8.47
CA GLN A 477 8.42 -30.51 -9.66
C GLN A 477 9.36 -30.16 -10.81
N PRO A 478 10.16 -31.10 -11.35
CA PRO A 478 11.14 -30.82 -12.41
C PRO A 478 10.53 -30.19 -13.67
N GLN A 479 9.30 -30.57 -14.02
CA GLN A 479 8.56 -30.00 -15.16
C GLN A 479 8.20 -28.52 -15.01
N LYS A 480 8.25 -27.97 -13.80
CA LYS A 480 7.98 -26.55 -13.51
C LYS A 480 9.23 -25.66 -13.56
N THR A 481 10.43 -26.23 -13.64
CA THR A 481 11.70 -25.49 -13.65
C THR A 481 11.77 -24.40 -14.73
N GLN A 482 11.32 -24.69 -15.94
CA GLN A 482 11.33 -23.72 -17.04
C GLN A 482 10.40 -22.53 -16.74
N MET A 483 9.22 -22.78 -16.19
CA MET A 483 8.26 -21.75 -15.80
C MET A 483 8.81 -20.88 -14.68
N ILE A 484 9.38 -21.47 -13.63
CA ILE A 484 10.04 -20.74 -12.54
C ILE A 484 11.12 -19.80 -13.10
N ASN A 485 11.97 -20.30 -14.02
CA ASN A 485 13.00 -19.47 -14.64
C ASN A 485 12.42 -18.34 -15.50
N GLN A 486 11.27 -18.54 -16.15
CA GLN A 486 10.57 -17.48 -16.88
C GLN A 486 10.04 -16.41 -15.94
N LEU A 487 9.36 -16.81 -14.87
CA LEU A 487 8.82 -15.89 -13.87
C LEU A 487 9.92 -15.10 -13.14
N LYS A 488 11.06 -15.73 -12.86
CA LYS A 488 12.21 -15.04 -12.25
C LYS A 488 12.80 -13.90 -13.10
N LYS A 489 12.48 -13.81 -14.40
CA LYS A 489 12.91 -12.69 -15.23
C LYS A 489 12.29 -11.35 -14.82
N TYR A 490 11.13 -11.37 -14.16
CA TYR A 490 10.49 -10.17 -13.58
C TYR A 490 11.21 -9.64 -12.34
N ILE A 491 12.10 -10.42 -11.72
CA ILE A 491 12.88 -9.95 -10.57
C ILE A 491 13.98 -9.02 -11.09
N PRO A 492 14.05 -7.76 -10.64
CA PRO A 492 15.08 -6.83 -11.04
C PRO A 492 16.47 -7.38 -10.75
N GLU A 493 17.40 -7.15 -11.67
CA GLU A 493 18.77 -7.67 -11.55
C GLU A 493 19.47 -7.10 -10.30
N GLU A 494 19.16 -5.86 -9.97
CA GLU A 494 19.67 -5.15 -8.79
C GLU A 494 19.32 -5.86 -7.49
N SER A 495 18.12 -6.46 -7.40
CA SER A 495 17.67 -7.13 -6.18
C SER A 495 18.31 -8.50 -5.95
N ARG A 496 18.93 -9.10 -6.98
CA ARG A 496 19.52 -10.43 -6.89
C ARG A 496 20.82 -10.47 -6.08
N TRP A 497 21.39 -9.31 -5.78
CA TRP A 497 22.72 -9.18 -5.20
C TRP A 497 22.75 -8.46 -3.86
N ASN A 498 21.62 -8.23 -3.25
CA ASN A 498 21.55 -7.69 -1.90
C ASN A 498 21.70 -8.82 -0.89
N TYR A 499 22.56 -8.61 0.10
CA TYR A 499 22.76 -9.56 1.17
C TYR A 499 22.14 -9.05 2.46
N PHE A 500 21.40 -9.92 3.11
CA PHE A 500 20.96 -9.74 4.47
C PHE A 500 21.74 -10.72 5.34
N ILE A 501 22.58 -10.21 6.25
CA ILE A 501 23.39 -11.01 7.13
C ILE A 501 22.92 -10.75 8.56
N ARG A 502 22.61 -11.82 9.28
CA ARG A 502 22.42 -11.75 10.72
C ARG A 502 23.67 -12.34 11.37
N TYR A 503 24.40 -11.52 12.13
CA TYR A 503 25.58 -11.92 12.87
C TYR A 503 25.38 -11.59 14.34
N LYS A 504 25.26 -12.62 15.21
CA LYS A 504 24.91 -12.45 16.62
C LYS A 504 23.67 -11.56 16.75
N ASP A 505 23.82 -10.39 17.33
CA ASP A 505 22.77 -9.43 17.62
C ASP A 505 22.65 -8.32 16.56
N TYR A 506 23.45 -8.41 15.49
CA TYR A 506 23.48 -7.43 14.43
C TYR A 506 22.66 -7.88 13.21
N LYS A 507 21.86 -6.95 12.69
CA LYS A 507 21.25 -7.01 11.37
C LYS A 507 22.13 -6.20 10.41
N ILE A 508 22.60 -6.82 9.35
CA ILE A 508 23.53 -6.20 8.42
C ILE A 508 22.93 -6.23 7.04
N LEU A 509 22.83 -5.06 6.41
CA LEU A 509 22.36 -4.88 5.06
C LEU A 509 23.54 -4.56 4.16
N VAL A 510 23.74 -5.38 3.13
CA VAL A 510 24.78 -5.16 2.12
C VAL A 510 24.09 -4.89 0.80
N PRO A 511 23.89 -3.62 0.41
CA PRO A 511 23.30 -3.27 -0.86
C PRO A 511 24.28 -3.54 -2.01
N LYS A 512 23.75 -3.73 -3.22
CA LYS A 512 24.58 -3.88 -4.43
C LYS A 512 25.42 -2.62 -4.73
N LYS A 513 24.89 -1.45 -4.38
CA LYS A 513 25.57 -0.15 -4.48
C LYS A 513 25.32 0.64 -3.20
N GLY A 514 26.36 1.15 -2.58
CA GLY A 514 26.30 1.92 -1.35
C GLY A 514 27.03 1.23 -0.20
N ASP A 515 26.97 1.86 0.95
CA ASP A 515 27.68 1.40 2.13
C ASP A 515 26.90 0.31 2.87
N ILE A 516 27.62 -0.60 3.52
CA ILE A 516 27.04 -1.59 4.41
C ILE A 516 26.40 -0.88 5.58
N GLN A 517 25.17 -1.28 5.90
CA GLN A 517 24.44 -0.80 7.07
C GLN A 517 24.42 -1.90 8.15
N VAL A 518 24.69 -1.52 9.39
CA VAL A 518 24.70 -2.42 10.54
C VAL A 518 23.72 -1.89 11.58
N PHE A 519 22.82 -2.75 12.04
CA PHE A 519 21.81 -2.43 13.06
C PHE A 519 21.97 -3.35 14.26
N ASP A 520 22.08 -2.78 15.44
CA ASP A 520 22.08 -3.53 16.70
C ASP A 520 20.62 -3.89 17.05
N GLN A 521 20.37 -5.18 17.28
CA GLN A 521 19.03 -5.70 17.56
C GLN A 521 18.73 -5.83 19.08
N ILE A 522 19.72 -5.60 19.93
CA ILE A 522 19.61 -5.76 21.40
C ILE A 522 19.42 -4.42 22.11
N LEU A 523 20.10 -3.38 21.65
CA LEU A 523 20.05 -2.08 22.33
C LEU A 523 18.66 -1.45 22.15
N GLU A 524 17.88 -1.48 23.22
CA GLU A 524 16.57 -0.79 23.27
C GLU A 524 16.76 0.69 22.90
N GLY A 525 16.06 1.13 21.87
CA GLY A 525 16.09 2.51 21.36
C GLY A 525 17.08 2.78 20.23
N ARG A 526 17.95 1.85 19.86
CA ARG A 526 18.91 2.01 18.75
C ARG A 526 18.69 1.02 17.59
N ASN A 527 17.64 0.22 17.63
CA ASN A 527 17.34 -0.79 16.59
C ASN A 527 17.22 -0.20 15.17
N ASP A 528 17.09 1.11 15.06
CA ASP A 528 16.84 1.85 13.82
C ASP A 528 18.03 2.72 13.40
N GLU A 529 19.10 2.74 14.20
CA GLU A 529 20.30 3.51 13.89
C GLU A 529 21.30 2.65 13.13
N ASP A 530 21.83 3.17 12.02
CA ASP A 530 22.96 2.55 11.32
C ASP A 530 24.24 2.82 12.10
N ILE A 531 24.78 1.77 12.70
CA ILE A 531 26.01 1.84 13.49
C ILE A 531 27.24 1.32 12.72
N ALA A 532 27.20 1.20 11.40
CA ALA A 532 28.30 0.69 10.60
C ALA A 532 29.62 1.41 10.89
N ALA A 533 29.55 2.74 11.09
CA ALA A 533 30.72 3.55 11.46
C ALA A 533 31.28 3.23 12.86
N GLU A 534 30.46 2.71 13.78
CA GLU A 534 30.85 2.36 15.14
C GLU A 534 31.50 0.96 15.22
N VAL A 535 31.27 0.12 14.21
CA VAL A 535 31.77 -1.27 14.15
C VAL A 535 32.59 -1.55 12.87
N PRO A 536 33.61 -0.76 12.55
CA PRO A 536 34.34 -0.87 11.27
C PRO A 536 35.04 -2.23 11.12
N GLY A 537 35.44 -2.84 12.22
CA GLY A 537 36.03 -4.18 12.22
C GLY A 537 35.07 -5.29 11.77
N LEU A 538 33.80 -5.19 12.16
CA LEU A 538 32.73 -6.08 11.73
C LEU A 538 32.42 -5.87 10.23
N VAL A 539 32.28 -4.63 9.79
CA VAL A 539 32.06 -4.29 8.39
C VAL A 539 33.17 -4.84 7.50
N LYS A 540 34.44 -4.65 7.88
CA LYS A 540 35.61 -5.16 7.16
C LYS A 540 35.60 -6.71 7.09
N LYS A 541 35.26 -7.38 8.18
CA LYS A 541 35.17 -8.85 8.23
C LYS A 541 34.09 -9.38 7.27
N ILE A 542 32.96 -8.72 7.22
CA ILE A 542 31.83 -9.09 6.36
C ILE A 542 32.18 -8.87 4.88
N LEU A 543 32.78 -7.72 4.54
CA LEU A 543 33.25 -7.44 3.17
C LEU A 543 34.27 -8.50 2.72
N GLY A 544 35.25 -8.83 3.56
CA GLY A 544 36.22 -9.88 3.26
C GLY A 544 35.55 -11.24 3.01
N TYR A 545 34.60 -11.62 3.86
CA TYR A 545 33.85 -12.85 3.68
C TYR A 545 33.02 -12.88 2.39
N ILE A 546 32.37 -11.76 2.03
CA ILE A 546 31.61 -11.64 0.78
C ILE A 546 32.55 -11.74 -0.42
N GLU A 547 33.71 -11.11 -0.39
CA GLU A 547 34.70 -11.17 -1.48
C GLU A 547 35.25 -12.58 -1.68
N GLU A 548 35.60 -13.26 -0.61
CA GLU A 548 36.14 -14.63 -0.64
C GLU A 548 35.11 -15.64 -1.18
N ASN A 549 33.81 -15.41 -0.93
CA ASN A 549 32.76 -16.37 -1.24
C ASN A 549 31.89 -15.99 -2.48
N LYS A 550 32.15 -14.86 -3.14
CA LYS A 550 31.41 -14.40 -4.34
C LYS A 550 31.15 -15.45 -5.40
N PRO A 551 32.08 -16.35 -5.76
CA PRO A 551 31.86 -17.34 -6.81
C PRO A 551 30.94 -18.50 -6.43
N GLN A 552 30.71 -18.74 -5.13
CA GLN A 552 29.95 -19.90 -4.63
C GLN A 552 28.51 -19.56 -4.25
N GLN A 553 28.07 -18.33 -4.47
CA GLN A 553 26.90 -17.69 -3.87
C GLN A 553 25.53 -18.06 -4.45
N LYS A 554 25.31 -19.31 -4.77
CA LYS A 554 23.93 -19.78 -4.93
C LYS A 554 23.27 -20.27 -3.62
N LYS A 555 23.99 -20.24 -2.49
CA LYS A 555 23.47 -20.70 -1.19
C LYS A 555 24.17 -19.95 -0.06
N PHE A 556 23.49 -19.07 0.64
CA PHE A 556 23.93 -18.55 1.92
C PHE A 556 22.82 -18.53 2.97
N THR A 557 22.99 -19.37 3.96
CA THR A 557 22.56 -19.16 5.33
C THR A 557 23.83 -19.00 6.13
N ILE A 558 24.12 -17.81 6.65
CA ILE A 558 25.23 -17.64 7.59
C ILE A 558 24.66 -17.81 8.99
N ASP A 559 24.57 -19.06 9.44
CA ASP A 559 24.40 -19.39 10.86
C ASP A 559 25.74 -19.52 11.58
N VAL A 560 26.86 -19.23 10.91
CA VAL A 560 28.19 -19.44 11.46
C VAL A 560 29.12 -18.28 11.12
N LEU A 561 29.22 -17.33 12.00
CA LEU A 561 30.43 -16.57 12.26
C LEU A 561 30.56 -16.30 13.75
#